data_fe6e1b81916d3e5d41b9d73e572acaea
#
_entry.id   fe6e1b81916d3e5d41b9d73e572acaea
#
_cell.length_a   1.000
_cell.length_b   1.000
_cell.length_c   1.000
_cell.angle_alpha   90.00
_cell.angle_beta   90.00
_cell.angle_gamma   90.00
#
_symmetry.space_group_name_H-M   'P 1'
#
loop_
_entity.id
_entity.type
_entity.pdbx_description
1 polymer ?
#
loop_
_entity_poly.entity_id
_entity_poly.type
_entity_poly.pdbx_seq_one_letter_code
_entity_poly.pdbx_strand_id
1 'polypeptide(L)'
;SIRHSHNLSVTGGSDKFNYYVGLGYIYQEGLLDQVDDNLSKYNVNSKFQIRANKWLKFNFNNNLSLNILKRPMANQTIFYGTIGSSFPNSPTHLPVKSEYNDNSEYRYLKQSHYVQNRISDAMSFATTITPLEGWDIVGEMKVRFDVENNDFKRGYPTAEKPDGTLDISKGTKQGYQYPGMNWKNSNWGSYTRGNTFNYYLSPNVSSSYTHAWGDHFFKAMAGFQMELQENSNLSLIHISEPTR
;
A
#
# COMPACT_ATOMS: atom_id res chain seq x y z
N SER A 1 -20.36 -4.30 1.17
CA SER A 1 -18.98 -4.11 1.72
C SER A 1 -19.06 -3.44 3.09
N ILE A 2 -18.28 -3.93 4.03
CA ILE A 2 -18.17 -3.40 5.38
C ILE A 2 -16.92 -2.53 5.45
N ARG A 3 -17.03 -1.37 6.11
CA ARG A 3 -15.88 -0.53 6.45
C ARG A 3 -15.98 -0.12 7.91
N HIS A 4 -14.89 -0.27 8.62
CA HIS A 4 -14.77 0.26 9.98
C HIS A 4 -13.38 0.89 10.20
N SER A 5 -13.31 1.84 11.13
CA SER A 5 -12.08 2.50 11.50
C SER A 5 -12.03 2.73 13.01
N HIS A 6 -10.85 2.59 13.56
CA HIS A 6 -10.57 2.81 14.97
C HIS A 6 -9.38 3.74 15.11
N ASN A 7 -9.48 4.71 15.99
CA ASN A 7 -8.40 5.64 16.28
C ASN A 7 -8.24 5.77 17.79
N LEU A 8 -7.00 5.74 18.23
CA LEU A 8 -6.61 5.97 19.61
C LEU A 8 -5.46 6.98 19.62
N SER A 9 -5.52 7.95 20.51
CA SER A 9 -4.39 8.87 20.66
C SER A 9 -4.15 9.20 22.11
N VAL A 10 -2.88 9.43 22.41
CA VAL A 10 -2.41 9.90 23.72
C VAL A 10 -1.57 11.14 23.50
N THR A 11 -1.84 12.18 24.27
CA THR A 11 -1.08 13.42 24.26
C THR A 11 -0.77 13.82 25.68
N GLY A 12 0.38 14.41 25.88
CA GLY A 12 0.79 14.89 27.19
C GLY A 12 2.06 15.72 27.08
N GLY A 13 2.46 16.27 28.22
CA GLY A 13 3.69 17.02 28.25
C GLY A 13 3.85 17.95 29.43
N SER A 14 4.92 18.71 29.35
CA SER A 14 5.31 19.75 30.30
C SER A 14 5.87 20.95 29.52
N ASP A 15 6.31 21.97 30.18
CA ASP A 15 6.96 23.15 29.56
C ASP A 15 8.19 22.78 28.73
N LYS A 16 8.85 21.66 29.04
CA LYS A 16 10.07 21.22 28.38
C LYS A 16 9.89 20.08 27.39
N PHE A 17 8.83 19.26 27.55
CA PHE A 17 8.61 18.09 26.73
C PHE A 17 7.13 17.92 26.43
N ASN A 18 6.80 17.82 25.14
CA ASN A 18 5.45 17.53 24.67
C ASN A 18 5.49 16.32 23.76
N TYR A 19 4.47 15.48 23.86
CA TYR A 19 4.34 14.32 22.99
C TYR A 19 2.90 14.10 22.53
N TYR A 20 2.79 13.52 21.37
CA TYR A 20 1.57 12.98 20.81
C TYR A 20 1.90 11.64 20.16
N VAL A 21 1.08 10.62 20.45
CA VAL A 21 1.12 9.32 19.78
C VAL A 21 -0.30 8.96 19.38
N GLY A 22 -0.52 8.73 18.09
CA GLY A 22 -1.79 8.32 17.53
C GLY A 22 -1.65 6.97 16.83
N LEU A 23 -2.61 6.08 17.05
CA LEU A 23 -2.76 4.79 16.40
C LEU A 23 -4.04 4.81 15.58
N GLY A 24 -3.99 4.35 14.35
CA GLY A 24 -5.15 4.24 13.48
C GLY A 24 -5.22 2.86 12.84
N TYR A 25 -6.42 2.33 12.75
CA TYR A 25 -6.73 1.12 12.00
C TYR A 25 -7.93 1.36 11.12
N ILE A 26 -7.84 0.95 9.85
CA ILE A 26 -8.95 0.97 8.89
C ILE A 26 -9.02 -0.40 8.25
N TYR A 27 -10.21 -0.97 8.23
CA TYR A 27 -10.54 -2.15 7.44
C TYR A 27 -11.65 -1.78 6.46
N GLN A 28 -11.52 -2.26 5.23
CA GLN A 28 -12.51 -2.09 4.19
C GLN A 28 -12.59 -3.35 3.35
N GLU A 29 -13.78 -3.93 3.27
CA GLU A 29 -14.09 -4.99 2.31
C GLU A 29 -14.27 -4.41 0.92
N GLY A 30 -13.86 -5.17 -0.10
CA GLY A 30 -14.18 -4.89 -1.49
C GLY A 30 -15.62 -5.22 -1.86
N LEU A 31 -15.86 -5.41 -3.14
CA LEU A 31 -17.17 -5.69 -3.69
C LEU A 31 -17.44 -7.19 -3.90
N LEU A 32 -16.42 -8.02 -3.79
CA LEU A 32 -16.50 -9.44 -4.10
C LEU A 32 -16.52 -10.27 -2.82
N ASP A 33 -17.70 -10.72 -2.41
CA ASP A 33 -17.90 -11.48 -1.17
C ASP A 33 -17.30 -12.91 -1.19
N GLN A 34 -16.97 -13.42 -2.38
CA GLN A 34 -16.61 -14.82 -2.59
C GLN A 34 -15.10 -15.06 -2.68
N VAL A 35 -14.31 -14.00 -2.61
CA VAL A 35 -12.85 -14.01 -2.72
C VAL A 35 -12.26 -13.00 -1.74
N ASP A 36 -10.98 -13.16 -1.43
CA ASP A 36 -10.24 -12.19 -0.63
C ASP A 36 -10.13 -10.86 -1.38
N ASP A 37 -11.00 -9.92 -1.04
CA ASP A 37 -11.04 -8.55 -1.57
C ASP A 37 -11.19 -7.58 -0.40
N ASN A 38 -10.07 -7.14 0.15
CA ASN A 38 -10.07 -6.26 1.31
C ASN A 38 -8.80 -5.42 1.42
N LEU A 39 -8.93 -4.31 2.12
CA LEU A 39 -7.84 -3.42 2.50
C LEU A 39 -7.79 -3.30 4.02
N SER A 40 -6.62 -3.59 4.60
CA SER A 40 -6.30 -3.29 5.99
C SER A 40 -5.21 -2.23 6.03
N LYS A 41 -5.43 -1.16 6.79
CA LYS A 41 -4.46 -0.07 6.95
C LYS A 41 -4.21 0.21 8.42
N TYR A 42 -2.95 0.20 8.81
CA TYR A 42 -2.46 0.55 10.14
C TYR A 42 -1.62 1.81 10.04
N ASN A 43 -1.83 2.76 10.95
CA ASN A 43 -1.07 4.00 11.00
C ASN A 43 -0.59 4.25 12.43
N VAL A 44 0.65 4.70 12.54
CA VAL A 44 1.23 5.21 13.78
C VAL A 44 1.78 6.60 13.51
N ASN A 45 1.27 7.59 14.24
CA ASN A 45 1.74 8.96 14.16
C ASN A 45 2.36 9.33 15.51
N SER A 46 3.60 9.77 15.50
CA SER A 46 4.30 10.18 16.72
C SER A 46 4.90 11.56 16.52
N LYS A 47 4.71 12.44 17.51
CA LYS A 47 5.29 13.78 17.53
C LYS A 47 5.89 14.01 18.91
N PHE A 48 7.14 14.41 18.92
CA PHE A 48 7.86 14.76 20.15
C PHE A 48 8.47 16.14 19.98
N GLN A 49 8.30 16.96 20.99
CA GLN A 49 8.90 18.28 21.08
C GLN A 49 9.66 18.39 22.40
N ILE A 50 10.94 18.73 22.32
CA ILE A 50 11.81 18.90 23.46
C ILE A 50 12.35 20.34 23.44
N ARG A 51 12.12 21.10 24.49
CA ARG A 51 12.72 22.40 24.70
C ARG A 51 13.86 22.22 25.72
N ALA A 52 15.09 22.06 25.20
CA ALA A 52 16.26 21.84 26.05
C ALA A 52 16.55 23.07 26.91
N ASN A 53 16.39 24.27 26.31
CA ASN A 53 16.51 25.55 27.00
C ASN A 53 15.79 26.66 26.23
N LYS A 54 15.99 27.94 26.55
CA LYS A 54 15.31 29.09 25.96
C LYS A 54 15.68 29.28 24.47
N TRP A 55 16.87 28.83 24.06
CA TRP A 55 17.40 29.04 22.71
C TRP A 55 17.49 27.76 21.87
N LEU A 56 17.17 26.55 22.44
CA LEU A 56 17.33 25.26 21.77
C LEU A 56 16.08 24.39 21.89
N LYS A 57 15.51 24.02 20.75
CA LYS A 57 14.32 23.21 20.64
C LYS A 57 14.51 22.11 19.59
N PHE A 58 14.07 20.91 19.91
CA PHE A 58 14.03 19.75 19.01
C PHE A 58 12.59 19.36 18.73
N ASN A 59 12.32 19.02 17.47
CA ASN A 59 11.05 18.44 17.07
C ASN A 59 11.35 17.15 16.30
N PHE A 60 10.64 16.09 16.64
CA PHE A 60 10.65 14.83 15.95
C PHE A 60 9.23 14.49 15.55
N ASN A 61 9.01 14.14 14.27
CA ASN A 61 7.75 13.61 13.80
C ASN A 61 8.02 12.31 13.07
N ASN A 62 7.15 11.33 13.28
CA ASN A 62 7.16 10.07 12.56
C ASN A 62 5.73 9.74 12.13
N ASN A 63 5.61 9.25 10.89
CA ASN A 63 4.37 8.77 10.33
C ASN A 63 4.64 7.43 9.65
N LEU A 64 4.34 6.36 10.37
CA LEU A 64 4.44 4.98 9.90
C LEU A 64 3.08 4.49 9.43
N SER A 65 3.01 3.92 8.22
CA SER A 65 1.82 3.25 7.72
C SER A 65 2.13 1.88 7.15
N LEU A 66 1.28 0.91 7.45
CA LEU A 66 1.26 -0.42 6.84
C LEU A 66 -0.08 -0.59 6.14
N ASN A 67 -0.04 -0.83 4.83
CA ASN A 67 -1.22 -1.12 4.03
C ASN A 67 -1.10 -2.56 3.51
N ILE A 68 -2.14 -3.36 3.76
CA ILE A 68 -2.27 -4.73 3.26
C ILE A 68 -3.49 -4.76 2.37
N LEU A 69 -3.26 -4.87 1.06
CA LEU A 69 -4.30 -4.98 0.05
C LEU A 69 -4.34 -6.42 -0.44
N LYS A 70 -5.49 -7.04 -0.36
CA LYS A 70 -5.79 -8.33 -0.96
C LYS A 70 -6.88 -8.14 -2.00
N ARG A 71 -6.71 -8.73 -3.17
CA ARG A 71 -7.72 -8.71 -4.23
C ARG A 71 -7.55 -9.91 -5.17
N PRO A 72 -8.60 -10.30 -5.90
CA PRO A 72 -8.44 -11.27 -6.98
C PRO A 72 -7.51 -10.71 -8.06
N MET A 73 -6.75 -11.56 -8.71
CA MET A 73 -5.77 -11.16 -9.73
C MET A 73 -6.40 -10.83 -11.09
N ALA A 74 -7.71 -10.78 -11.19
CA ALA A 74 -8.33 -10.31 -12.43
C ALA A 74 -7.90 -8.86 -12.69
N ASN A 75 -7.18 -8.61 -13.78
CA ASN A 75 -6.98 -7.22 -14.17
C ASN A 75 -8.34 -6.59 -14.47
N GLN A 76 -8.44 -5.26 -14.38
CA GLN A 76 -9.70 -4.56 -14.58
C GLN A 76 -10.37 -4.95 -15.92
N THR A 77 -9.59 -5.16 -16.97
CA THR A 77 -10.09 -5.54 -18.30
C THR A 77 -10.74 -6.91 -18.29
N ILE A 78 -10.14 -7.90 -17.63
CA ILE A 78 -10.71 -9.24 -17.52
C ILE A 78 -11.97 -9.22 -16.65
N PHE A 79 -11.91 -8.55 -15.51
CA PHE A 79 -13.03 -8.48 -14.58
C PHE A 79 -14.24 -7.77 -15.17
N TYR A 80 -14.07 -6.56 -15.68
CA TYR A 80 -15.17 -5.79 -16.28
C TYR A 80 -15.60 -6.34 -17.63
N GLY A 81 -14.67 -6.89 -18.42
CA GLY A 81 -14.99 -7.59 -19.67
C GLY A 81 -15.84 -8.83 -19.42
N THR A 82 -15.52 -9.61 -18.40
CA THR A 82 -16.29 -10.80 -18.01
C THR A 82 -17.67 -10.42 -17.49
N ILE A 83 -17.78 -9.42 -16.59
CA ILE A 83 -19.08 -8.95 -16.10
C ILE A 83 -19.93 -8.38 -17.24
N GLY A 84 -19.33 -7.58 -18.13
CA GLY A 84 -20.02 -6.96 -19.26
C GLY A 84 -20.45 -7.94 -20.35
N SER A 85 -19.77 -9.08 -20.48
CA SER A 85 -20.09 -10.12 -21.47
C SER A 85 -20.88 -11.29 -20.92
N SER A 86 -20.99 -11.41 -19.60
CA SER A 86 -21.79 -12.48 -18.96
C SER A 86 -23.27 -12.14 -19.02
N PHE A 87 -24.09 -13.15 -19.37
CA PHE A 87 -25.53 -12.99 -19.29
C PHE A 87 -25.95 -12.82 -17.82
N PRO A 88 -26.95 -11.98 -17.49
CA PRO A 88 -27.43 -11.77 -16.13
C PRO A 88 -27.90 -13.03 -15.40
N ASN A 89 -28.27 -14.07 -16.16
CA ASN A 89 -28.70 -15.38 -15.67
C ASN A 89 -27.59 -16.44 -15.68
N SER A 90 -26.34 -16.08 -15.93
CA SER A 90 -25.20 -17.01 -15.84
C SER A 90 -24.93 -17.35 -14.38
N PRO A 91 -25.16 -18.58 -13.92
CA PRO A 91 -24.95 -18.95 -12.54
C PRO A 91 -23.44 -19.08 -12.23
N THR A 92 -23.04 -18.72 -11.04
CA THR A 92 -21.69 -18.98 -10.52
C THR A 92 -21.43 -20.48 -10.33
N HIS A 93 -22.47 -21.21 -9.97
CA HIS A 93 -22.51 -22.69 -9.91
C HIS A 93 -23.45 -23.20 -11.00
N LEU A 94 -23.05 -24.23 -11.71
CA LEU A 94 -23.90 -24.82 -12.75
C LEU A 94 -25.05 -25.58 -12.09
N PRO A 95 -26.33 -25.27 -12.42
CA PRO A 95 -27.51 -25.78 -11.72
C PRO A 95 -27.85 -27.23 -12.07
N VAL A 96 -27.20 -27.82 -13.05
CA VAL A 96 -27.46 -29.17 -13.55
C VAL A 96 -26.24 -30.02 -13.30
N LYS A 97 -26.41 -31.34 -13.11
CA LYS A 97 -25.36 -32.36 -13.10
C LYS A 97 -24.50 -32.23 -14.37
N SER A 98 -23.67 -31.21 -14.40
CA SER A 98 -22.65 -31.05 -15.41
C SER A 98 -21.37 -31.73 -14.89
N GLU A 99 -20.43 -31.97 -15.79
CA GLU A 99 -19.14 -32.55 -15.44
C GLU A 99 -18.37 -31.65 -14.44
N TYR A 100 -18.81 -30.36 -14.25
CA TYR A 100 -18.14 -29.37 -13.39
C TYR A 100 -19.15 -28.51 -12.64
N ASN A 101 -18.84 -28.17 -11.40
CA ASN A 101 -19.73 -27.41 -10.52
C ASN A 101 -19.73 -25.90 -10.80
N ASP A 102 -18.61 -25.35 -11.24
CA ASP A 102 -18.38 -23.92 -11.28
C ASP A 102 -18.13 -23.40 -12.70
N ASN A 103 -18.52 -22.16 -12.92
CA ASN A 103 -18.15 -21.37 -14.11
C ASN A 103 -16.62 -21.11 -14.12
N SER A 104 -16.01 -21.10 -15.31
CA SER A 104 -14.56 -20.95 -15.50
C SER A 104 -14.03 -19.64 -14.95
N GLU A 105 -14.80 -18.55 -15.08
CA GLU A 105 -14.43 -17.21 -14.58
C GLU A 105 -14.40 -17.19 -13.06
N TYR A 106 -15.38 -17.79 -12.41
CA TYR A 106 -15.46 -17.89 -10.97
C TYR A 106 -14.31 -18.71 -10.37
N ARG A 107 -13.96 -19.82 -11.02
CA ARG A 107 -12.79 -20.62 -10.63
C ARG A 107 -11.49 -19.84 -10.75
N TYR A 108 -11.33 -19.05 -11.81
CA TYR A 108 -10.16 -18.22 -12.00
C TYR A 108 -10.04 -17.16 -10.90
N LEU A 109 -11.14 -16.53 -10.52
CA LEU A 109 -11.17 -15.57 -9.41
C LEU A 109 -10.76 -16.21 -8.07
N LYS A 110 -11.28 -17.39 -7.78
CA LYS A 110 -10.96 -18.13 -6.52
C LYS A 110 -9.50 -18.57 -6.44
N GLN A 111 -8.90 -18.96 -7.57
CA GLN A 111 -7.57 -19.58 -7.61
C GLN A 111 -6.45 -18.56 -7.84
N SER A 112 -6.79 -17.33 -8.16
CA SER A 112 -5.84 -16.27 -8.44
C SER A 112 -5.95 -15.17 -7.40
N HIS A 113 -4.84 -14.75 -6.83
CA HIS A 113 -4.84 -13.67 -5.86
C HIS A 113 -3.65 -12.73 -6.04
N TYR A 114 -3.86 -11.51 -5.61
CA TYR A 114 -2.85 -10.49 -5.48
C TYR A 114 -2.82 -10.00 -4.04
N VAL A 115 -1.66 -10.04 -3.43
CA VAL A 115 -1.43 -9.47 -2.11
C VAL A 115 -0.35 -8.42 -2.22
N GLN A 116 -0.66 -7.21 -1.79
CA GLN A 116 0.28 -6.10 -1.72
C GLN A 116 0.46 -5.69 -0.26
N ASN A 117 1.68 -5.73 0.21
CA ASN A 117 2.08 -5.19 1.50
C ASN A 117 2.94 -3.95 1.25
N ARG A 118 2.45 -2.78 1.67
CA ARG A 118 3.20 -1.53 1.56
C ARG A 118 3.43 -0.93 2.93
N ILE A 119 4.69 -0.77 3.27
CA ILE A 119 5.15 -0.05 4.46
C ILE A 119 5.70 1.29 3.99
N SER A 120 5.23 2.38 4.60
CA SER A 120 5.75 3.72 4.38
C SER A 120 6.07 4.34 5.74
N ASP A 121 7.31 4.74 5.93
CA ASP A 121 7.78 5.39 7.15
C ASP A 121 8.41 6.73 6.79
N ALA A 122 7.77 7.81 7.23
CA ALA A 122 8.23 9.18 7.03
C ALA A 122 8.59 9.81 8.36
N MET A 123 9.85 10.17 8.51
CA MET A 123 10.41 10.79 9.70
C MET A 123 10.90 12.21 9.38
N SER A 124 10.71 13.13 10.30
CA SER A 124 11.39 14.41 10.27
C SER A 124 12.00 14.71 11.64
N PHE A 125 13.22 15.19 11.61
CA PHE A 125 13.93 15.69 12.79
C PHE A 125 14.32 17.14 12.51
N ALA A 126 13.85 18.06 13.36
CA ALA A 126 14.17 19.47 13.24
C ALA A 126 14.77 20.03 14.53
N THR A 127 15.82 20.79 14.42
CA THR A 127 16.46 21.56 15.49
C THR A 127 16.27 23.04 15.23
N THR A 128 15.71 23.74 16.18
CA THR A 128 15.61 25.21 16.15
C THR A 128 16.57 25.79 17.18
N ILE A 129 17.43 26.70 16.72
CA ILE A 129 18.36 27.45 17.55
C ILE A 129 17.96 28.92 17.43
N THR A 130 17.74 29.58 18.56
CA THR A 130 17.40 31.01 18.66
C THR A 130 18.54 31.75 19.38
N PRO A 131 19.62 32.16 18.63
CA PRO A 131 20.80 32.75 19.25
C PRO A 131 20.52 34.09 19.91
N LEU A 132 19.61 34.87 19.31
CA LEU A 132 19.16 36.19 19.77
C LEU A 132 17.65 36.27 19.60
N GLU A 133 17.02 37.17 20.33
CA GLU A 133 15.59 37.46 20.17
C GLU A 133 15.27 37.85 18.72
N GLY A 134 14.29 37.18 18.13
CA GLY A 134 13.87 37.41 16.73
C GLY A 134 14.72 36.69 15.68
N TRP A 135 15.82 35.97 16.04
CA TRP A 135 16.65 35.25 15.09
C TRP A 135 16.54 33.75 15.32
N ASP A 136 15.91 33.04 14.39
CA ASP A 136 15.78 31.60 14.40
C ASP A 136 16.58 30.97 13.26
N ILE A 137 17.33 29.92 13.61
CA ILE A 137 18.03 29.05 12.67
C ILE A 137 17.39 27.65 12.83
N VAL A 138 16.88 27.12 11.73
CA VAL A 138 16.22 25.80 11.71
C VAL A 138 16.99 24.88 10.79
N GLY A 139 17.48 23.77 11.35
CA GLY A 139 18.00 22.63 10.60
C GLY A 139 16.95 21.50 10.63
N GLU A 140 16.53 21.01 9.49
CA GLU A 140 15.56 19.91 9.37
C GLU A 140 16.11 18.82 8.47
N MET A 141 15.90 17.57 8.87
CA MET A 141 16.18 16.37 8.07
C MET A 141 14.89 15.60 7.92
N LYS A 142 14.45 15.41 6.67
CA LYS A 142 13.31 14.54 6.34
C LYS A 142 13.84 13.27 5.67
N VAL A 143 13.33 12.13 6.14
CA VAL A 143 13.66 10.80 5.61
C VAL A 143 12.36 10.06 5.37
N ARG A 144 12.24 9.40 4.21
CA ARG A 144 11.11 8.50 3.95
C ARG A 144 11.61 7.21 3.32
N PHE A 145 11.11 6.12 3.83
CA PHE A 145 11.29 4.77 3.29
C PHE A 145 9.93 4.22 2.87
N ASP A 146 9.84 3.79 1.63
CA ASP A 146 8.69 3.05 1.13
C ASP A 146 9.16 1.66 0.70
N VAL A 147 8.57 0.62 1.28
CA VAL A 147 8.81 -0.78 0.92
C VAL A 147 7.50 -1.37 0.46
N GLU A 148 7.47 -1.89 -0.76
CA GLU A 148 6.30 -2.52 -1.32
C GLU A 148 6.64 -3.93 -1.78
N ASN A 149 5.90 -4.91 -1.27
CA ASN A 149 6.00 -6.30 -1.65
C ASN A 149 4.69 -6.71 -2.33
N ASN A 150 4.79 -7.17 -3.55
CA ASN A 150 3.67 -7.60 -4.37
C ASN A 150 3.79 -9.10 -4.66
N ASP A 151 2.81 -9.87 -4.23
CA ASP A 151 2.69 -11.28 -4.52
C ASP A 151 1.52 -11.53 -5.47
N PHE A 152 1.84 -11.98 -6.69
CA PHE A 152 0.85 -12.36 -7.70
C PHE A 152 0.84 -13.88 -7.83
N LYS A 153 -0.29 -14.49 -7.56
CA LYS A 153 -0.53 -15.90 -7.85
C LYS A 153 -1.62 -16.01 -8.89
N ARG A 154 -1.27 -16.53 -10.06
CA ARG A 154 -2.22 -16.95 -11.07
C ARG A 154 -2.41 -18.46 -10.90
N GLY A 155 -3.59 -18.87 -10.44
CA GLY A 155 -3.97 -20.27 -10.38
C GLY A 155 -4.35 -20.82 -11.76
N TYR A 156 -4.33 -22.14 -11.88
CA TYR A 156 -4.98 -22.82 -12.99
C TYR A 156 -6.50 -22.76 -12.77
N PRO A 157 -7.28 -22.50 -13.78
CA PRO A 157 -8.72 -22.71 -13.71
C PRO A 157 -9.00 -24.24 -13.75
N THR A 158 -8.63 -24.94 -12.66
CA THR A 158 -8.94 -26.35 -12.50
C THR A 158 -10.45 -26.53 -12.34
N ALA A 159 -11.02 -27.48 -13.05
CA ALA A 159 -12.41 -27.83 -12.90
C ALA A 159 -12.61 -28.59 -11.58
N GLU A 160 -13.63 -28.22 -10.81
CA GLU A 160 -14.06 -28.96 -9.64
C GLU A 160 -15.21 -29.90 -10.04
N LYS A 161 -15.02 -31.21 -9.83
CA LYS A 161 -16.06 -32.20 -10.07
C LYS A 161 -17.16 -32.12 -9.01
N PRO A 162 -18.35 -32.69 -9.28
CA PRO A 162 -19.45 -32.70 -8.30
C PRO A 162 -19.13 -33.33 -6.94
N ASP A 163 -18.07 -34.14 -6.87
CA ASP A 163 -17.56 -34.79 -5.64
C ASP A 163 -16.56 -33.92 -4.87
N GLY A 164 -16.29 -32.66 -5.32
CA GLY A 164 -15.33 -31.74 -4.73
C GLY A 164 -13.87 -32.00 -5.14
N THR A 165 -13.60 -33.00 -5.98
CA THR A 165 -12.23 -33.24 -6.46
C THR A 165 -11.87 -32.33 -7.62
N LEU A 166 -10.59 -31.92 -7.69
CA LEU A 166 -10.09 -31.07 -8.76
C LEU A 166 -9.67 -31.93 -9.97
N ASP A 167 -10.19 -31.60 -11.15
CA ASP A 167 -9.77 -32.21 -12.42
C ASP A 167 -8.65 -31.41 -13.07
N ILE A 168 -7.42 -31.73 -12.71
CA ILE A 168 -6.21 -31.07 -13.21
C ILE A 168 -6.04 -31.33 -14.72
N SER A 169 -6.55 -32.43 -15.26
CA SER A 169 -6.31 -32.83 -16.66
C SER A 169 -7.10 -32.01 -17.68
N LYS A 170 -8.24 -31.45 -17.27
CA LYS A 170 -9.16 -30.73 -18.16
C LYS A 170 -9.11 -29.21 -18.00
N GLY A 171 -8.62 -28.70 -16.90
CA GLY A 171 -8.47 -27.27 -16.66
C GLY A 171 -7.54 -26.58 -17.69
N THR A 172 -6.65 -27.33 -18.30
CA THR A 172 -5.67 -26.82 -19.28
C THR A 172 -6.16 -26.82 -20.73
N LYS A 173 -7.18 -27.61 -21.10
CA LYS A 173 -7.61 -27.78 -22.48
C LYS A 173 -8.79 -26.91 -22.91
N GLN A 174 -9.58 -26.42 -21.99
CA GLN A 174 -10.69 -25.50 -22.25
C GLN A 174 -10.30 -24.07 -21.83
N GLY A 175 -9.20 -23.56 -22.39
CA GLY A 175 -8.86 -22.16 -22.28
C GLY A 175 -9.96 -21.33 -22.92
N TYR A 176 -10.72 -20.61 -22.13
CA TYR A 176 -11.58 -19.54 -22.64
C TYR A 176 -10.66 -18.53 -23.34
N GLN A 177 -10.80 -18.41 -24.64
CA GLN A 177 -10.10 -17.40 -25.41
C GLN A 177 -10.82 -16.07 -25.20
N TYR A 178 -10.32 -15.24 -24.30
CA TYR A 178 -10.71 -13.83 -24.31
C TYR A 178 -10.20 -13.18 -25.60
N PRO A 179 -11.05 -12.45 -26.35
CA PRO A 179 -10.63 -11.72 -27.52
C PRO A 179 -9.51 -10.73 -27.14
N GLY A 180 -8.35 -10.86 -27.75
CA GLY A 180 -7.20 -9.99 -27.53
C GLY A 180 -6.07 -10.53 -26.66
N MET A 181 -6.22 -11.69 -26.02
CA MET A 181 -5.12 -12.37 -25.31
C MET A 181 -4.67 -13.61 -26.04
N ASN A 182 -3.40 -13.62 -26.44
CA ASN A 182 -2.77 -14.76 -27.09
C ASN A 182 -2.39 -15.83 -26.05
N TRP A 183 -3.40 -16.57 -25.56
CA TRP A 183 -3.24 -17.63 -24.54
C TRP A 183 -2.67 -18.94 -25.07
N LYS A 184 -2.20 -18.96 -26.32
CA LYS A 184 -1.73 -20.20 -26.97
C LYS A 184 -0.61 -20.93 -26.21
N ASN A 185 0.05 -20.29 -25.25
CA ASN A 185 1.17 -20.87 -24.52
C ASN A 185 1.14 -20.68 -22.98
N SER A 186 0.04 -20.24 -22.37
CA SER A 186 0.03 -19.96 -20.92
C SER A 186 -0.99 -20.80 -20.15
N ASN A 187 -0.93 -22.13 -20.37
CA ASN A 187 -1.66 -23.10 -19.53
C ASN A 187 -1.00 -23.32 -18.15
N TRP A 188 -0.14 -22.41 -17.72
CA TRP A 188 0.72 -22.56 -16.57
C TRP A 188 0.28 -21.62 -15.46
N GLY A 189 0.13 -22.14 -14.26
CA GLY A 189 0.07 -21.29 -13.07
C GLY A 189 1.38 -20.50 -12.95
N SER A 190 1.31 -19.26 -12.55
CA SER A 190 2.49 -18.44 -12.32
C SER A 190 2.44 -17.82 -10.94
N TYR A 191 3.60 -17.73 -10.33
CA TYR A 191 3.82 -16.94 -9.14
C TYR A 191 4.86 -15.87 -9.45
N THR A 192 4.51 -14.63 -9.18
CA THR A 192 5.41 -13.49 -9.36
C THR A 192 5.51 -12.74 -8.05
N ARG A 193 6.72 -12.50 -7.60
CA ARG A 193 7.00 -11.61 -6.46
C ARG A 193 7.76 -10.40 -6.95
N GLY A 194 7.22 -9.23 -6.67
CA GLY A 194 7.86 -7.95 -6.91
C GLY A 194 8.17 -7.26 -5.59
N ASN A 195 9.37 -6.70 -5.47
CA ASN A 195 9.76 -5.88 -4.35
C ASN A 195 10.20 -4.52 -4.88
N THR A 196 9.66 -3.45 -4.30
CA THR A 196 10.04 -2.07 -4.59
C THR A 196 10.53 -1.43 -3.31
N PHE A 197 11.67 -0.77 -3.38
CA PHE A 197 12.21 0.02 -2.29
C PHE A 197 12.46 1.44 -2.79
N ASN A 198 11.86 2.42 -2.12
CA ASN A 198 12.08 3.84 -2.36
C ASN A 198 12.67 4.47 -1.12
N TYR A 199 13.69 5.27 -1.33
CA TYR A 199 14.32 6.07 -0.31
C TYR A 199 14.27 7.54 -0.70
N TYR A 200 13.91 8.40 0.24
CA TYR A 200 13.90 9.85 0.09
C TYR A 200 14.58 10.50 1.27
N LEU A 201 15.47 11.44 0.99
CA LEU A 201 16.20 12.23 1.96
C LEU A 201 16.13 13.71 1.58
N SER A 202 15.75 14.57 2.52
CA SER A 202 15.72 16.02 2.28
C SER A 202 16.24 16.78 3.49
N PRO A 203 17.54 17.12 3.49
CA PRO A 203 18.09 18.09 4.43
C PRO A 203 17.67 19.51 4.04
N ASN A 204 17.29 20.29 5.05
CA ASN A 204 16.90 21.69 4.92
C ASN A 204 17.53 22.49 6.05
N VAL A 205 18.09 23.66 5.72
CA VAL A 205 18.57 24.65 6.69
C VAL A 205 18.00 26.00 6.30
N SER A 206 17.38 26.66 7.26
CA SER A 206 16.85 28.01 7.07
C SER A 206 17.19 28.91 8.24
N SER A 207 17.35 30.18 7.96
CA SER A 207 17.58 31.23 8.96
C SER A 207 16.58 32.34 8.74
N SER A 208 15.91 32.78 9.79
CA SER A 208 14.96 33.88 9.76
C SER A 208 15.26 34.87 10.86
N TYR A 209 15.27 36.18 10.52
CA TYR A 209 15.42 37.24 11.48
C TYR A 209 14.20 38.17 11.39
N THR A 210 13.63 38.49 12.54
CA THR A 210 12.46 39.34 12.67
C THR A 210 12.76 40.41 13.70
N HIS A 211 12.52 41.66 13.35
CA HIS A 211 12.69 42.77 14.28
C HIS A 211 11.64 43.87 14.06
N ALA A 212 11.19 44.48 15.14
CA ALA A 212 10.23 45.58 15.12
C ALA A 212 10.85 46.85 15.71
N TRP A 213 10.70 47.98 15.00
CA TRP A 213 11.12 49.31 15.44
C TRP A 213 9.90 50.24 15.38
N GLY A 214 9.33 50.53 16.53
CA GLY A 214 8.08 51.31 16.61
C GLY A 214 6.97 50.62 15.79
N ASP A 215 6.43 51.32 14.80
CA ASP A 215 5.37 50.80 13.90
C ASP A 215 5.90 50.02 12.70
N HIS A 216 7.23 49.88 12.57
CA HIS A 216 7.85 49.18 11.44
C HIS A 216 8.22 47.75 11.84
N PHE A 217 7.87 46.78 10.97
CA PHE A 217 8.18 45.40 11.09
C PHE A 217 9.10 44.94 9.96
N PHE A 218 10.23 44.32 10.30
CA PHE A 218 11.19 43.78 9.34
C PHE A 218 11.29 42.25 9.52
N LYS A 219 11.25 41.51 8.42
CA LYS A 219 11.51 40.06 8.39
C LYS A 219 12.39 39.73 7.20
N ALA A 220 13.52 39.08 7.45
CA ALA A 220 14.38 38.47 6.44
C ALA A 220 14.45 36.98 6.64
N MET A 221 14.50 36.21 5.55
CA MET A 221 14.65 34.77 5.58
C MET A 221 15.55 34.29 4.44
N ALA A 222 16.45 33.37 4.74
CA ALA A 222 17.26 32.64 3.76
C ALA A 222 17.25 31.16 4.10
N GLY A 223 17.34 30.31 3.09
CA GLY A 223 17.33 28.87 3.31
C GLY A 223 17.95 28.13 2.15
N PHE A 224 18.36 26.90 2.44
CA PHE A 224 18.89 25.92 1.49
C PHE A 224 18.17 24.58 1.73
N GLN A 225 17.75 23.93 0.64
CA GLN A 225 17.16 22.61 0.65
C GLN A 225 17.80 21.75 -0.44
N MET A 226 18.01 20.49 -0.12
CA MET A 226 18.45 19.47 -1.07
C MET A 226 17.48 18.29 -1.00
N GLU A 227 17.30 17.60 -2.11
CA GLU A 227 16.46 16.39 -2.18
C GLU A 227 17.24 15.28 -2.89
N LEU A 228 17.22 14.11 -2.31
CA LEU A 228 17.76 12.89 -2.86
C LEU A 228 16.67 11.83 -2.87
N GLN A 229 16.48 11.19 -4.01
CA GLN A 229 15.52 10.10 -4.14
C GLN A 229 16.14 8.95 -4.90
N GLU A 230 15.97 7.74 -4.38
CA GLU A 230 16.40 6.50 -5.02
C GLU A 230 15.23 5.53 -5.09
N ASN A 231 15.13 4.81 -6.20
CA ASN A 231 14.11 3.81 -6.44
C ASN A 231 14.78 2.52 -6.94
N SER A 232 14.53 1.42 -6.25
CA SER A 232 15.04 0.10 -6.59
C SER A 232 13.90 -0.90 -6.73
N ASN A 233 13.86 -1.63 -7.85
CA ASN A 233 12.84 -2.63 -8.14
C ASN A 233 13.47 -3.99 -8.41
N LEU A 234 12.96 -5.03 -7.76
CA LEU A 234 13.33 -6.42 -8.00
C LEU A 234 12.06 -7.23 -8.28
N SER A 235 12.03 -7.95 -9.40
CA SER A 235 10.93 -8.86 -9.73
C SER A 235 11.46 -10.27 -9.99
N LEU A 236 10.84 -11.26 -9.34
CA LEU A 236 11.09 -12.69 -9.54
C LEU A 236 9.83 -13.33 -10.10
N ILE A 237 9.96 -14.06 -11.19
CA ILE A 237 8.87 -14.79 -11.83
C ILE A 237 9.20 -16.27 -11.78
N HIS A 238 8.32 -17.06 -11.16
CA HIS A 238 8.39 -18.52 -11.19
C HIS A 238 7.21 -19.05 -11.98
N ILE A 239 7.50 -19.79 -13.07
CA ILE A 239 6.51 -20.50 -13.87
C ILE A 239 6.65 -21.96 -13.52
N SER A 240 5.63 -22.54 -12.87
CA SER A 240 5.63 -23.97 -12.53
C SER A 240 5.02 -24.77 -13.69
N GLU A 241 5.76 -25.75 -14.20
CA GLU A 241 5.17 -26.77 -15.08
C GLU A 241 4.23 -27.67 -14.30
N PRO A 242 3.08 -28.09 -14.87
CA PRO A 242 2.29 -29.14 -14.25
C PRO A 242 3.15 -30.41 -14.21
N THR A 243 3.43 -30.92 -13.01
CA THR A 243 3.97 -32.27 -12.86
C THR A 243 2.99 -33.24 -13.50
N ARG A 244 3.47 -34.01 -14.47
CA ARG A 244 2.74 -35.07 -15.15
C ARG A 244 2.35 -36.19 -14.20
#